data_e1f92bd63d1b5c5b9304c783eb4e81a7
#
_entry.id   e1f92bd63d1b5c5b9304c783eb4e81a7
#
_cell.length_a   1.000
_cell.length_b   1.000
_cell.length_c   1.000
_cell.angle_alpha   90.00
_cell.angle_beta   90.00
_cell.angle_gamma   90.00
#
_symmetry.space_group_name_H-M   'P 1'
#
loop_
_entity.id
_entity.type
_entity.pdbx_description
1 polymer ?
#
loop_
_entity_poly.entity_id
_entity_poly.type
_entity_poly.pdbx_seq_one_letter_code
_entity_poly.pdbx_strand_id
1 'polypeptide(L)'
;LEPQGGLIETGFGPETDYTVRADLDGQLEPGRGYFYRFIYRGVTSPIGRTRTLHPPGTMPERLRLGLITCQEFGSGYYGALAHLAREELDAVIHLGDFIYEYSGDPRYRRERFLGRAFRLPSGSYLAVNLADYRALYRAYRSDPFLQQALAAHPWVFLWDDHEFANDTYWDPTTHAPGAPDHPFQGQPERLKKLRLEANQAWTEYVPARVVYDPVANEPHRQMSQYRRLAFGDLLELFVTDTRSYRSPHPCGEGGFGQRQFATCSAQMSPSQTMLGAEQYRWLAENLMQSPAKWRGLTSAVMFSPLRSGDLTLNTDGWDGYAAERQALLNAWARAGVHNLVVLSGDLHSALASQVSPTFKPGEPWLGAEFMAPSLTSPGPAETLRRLAFWPGNAFLEQANPHLNFFDGDINGYAVLEVTPEAVRYELYWVDKTQNRPDAPKRLARKLRYRPGRGLEAG
;
A
#
# COMPACT_ATOMS: atom_id res chain seq x y z
N LEU A 1 31.37 18.18 1.72
CA LEU A 1 29.94 18.26 1.37
C LEU A 1 29.50 19.69 1.66
N GLU A 2 29.32 20.49 0.63
CA GLU A 2 28.72 21.81 0.79
C GLU A 2 27.24 21.64 1.10
N PRO A 3 26.69 22.32 2.13
CA PRO A 3 25.25 22.29 2.38
C PRO A 3 24.53 22.91 1.18
N GLN A 4 23.74 22.10 0.48
CA GLN A 4 22.75 22.61 -0.45
C GLN A 4 21.49 22.82 0.39
N GLY A 5 21.06 24.03 0.59
CA GLY A 5 19.83 24.28 1.30
C GLY A 5 19.79 25.65 1.93
N GLY A 6 18.68 26.30 1.77
CA GLY A 6 18.34 27.55 2.39
C GLY A 6 17.51 27.38 3.64
N LEU A 7 17.20 28.48 4.26
CA LEU A 7 16.17 28.60 5.27
C LEU A 7 14.84 28.20 4.62
N ILE A 8 14.25 27.10 5.06
CA ILE A 8 12.88 26.76 4.68
C ILE A 8 11.99 27.42 5.72
N GLU A 9 11.47 28.57 5.39
CA GLU A 9 10.39 29.18 6.15
C GLU A 9 9.10 28.45 5.81
N THR A 10 8.77 27.45 6.59
CA THR A 10 7.43 26.88 6.59
C THR A 10 6.73 27.38 7.82
N GLY A 11 5.52 27.94 7.63
CA GLY A 11 4.64 28.17 8.75
C GLY A 11 4.33 26.81 9.39
N PHE A 12 4.75 26.61 10.62
CA PHE A 12 4.36 25.44 11.40
C PHE A 12 3.81 25.89 12.75
N GLY A 13 2.73 25.24 13.16
CA GLY A 13 2.01 25.60 14.37
C GLY A 13 1.08 24.50 14.80
N PRO A 14 0.21 24.74 15.77
CA PRO A 14 -0.77 23.77 16.22
C PRO A 14 -1.76 23.33 15.13
N GLU A 15 -1.96 24.17 14.11
CA GLU A 15 -2.82 23.89 12.95
C GLU A 15 -2.29 22.73 12.10
N THR A 16 -0.97 22.50 12.07
CA THR A 16 -0.30 21.39 11.38
C THR A 16 0.36 20.40 12.34
N ASP A 17 -0.05 20.40 13.61
CA ASP A 17 0.56 19.59 14.68
C ASP A 17 2.09 19.78 14.75
N TYR A 18 2.58 20.97 14.45
CA TYR A 18 4.01 21.33 14.41
C TYR A 18 4.86 20.49 13.45
N THR A 19 4.25 19.87 12.44
CA THR A 19 4.98 19.17 11.39
C THR A 19 5.54 20.16 10.37
N VAL A 20 6.70 19.81 9.78
CA VAL A 20 7.37 20.61 8.76
C VAL A 20 7.59 19.75 7.52
N ARG A 21 7.26 20.29 6.36
CA ARG A 21 7.52 19.68 5.05
C ARG A 21 8.41 20.60 4.23
N ALA A 22 9.41 20.00 3.58
CA ALA A 22 10.28 20.68 2.64
C ALA A 22 10.14 20.01 1.27
N ASP A 23 9.64 20.73 0.27
CA ASP A 23 9.67 20.29 -1.11
C ASP A 23 10.93 20.84 -1.79
N LEU A 24 11.80 19.93 -2.23
CA LEU A 24 13.07 20.23 -2.89
C LEU A 24 13.02 19.97 -4.40
N ASP A 25 11.83 19.90 -4.99
CA ASP A 25 11.69 19.68 -6.43
C ASP A 25 12.33 20.81 -7.23
N GLY A 26 13.06 20.44 -8.27
CA GLY A 26 13.80 21.40 -9.09
C GLY A 26 15.05 21.98 -8.44
N GLN A 27 15.32 21.67 -7.15
CA GLN A 27 16.49 22.19 -6.42
C GLN A 27 17.65 21.17 -6.35
N LEU A 28 17.39 19.91 -6.67
CA LEU A 28 18.34 18.83 -6.59
C LEU A 28 18.60 18.25 -7.99
N GLU A 29 19.85 17.85 -8.24
CA GLU A 29 20.20 17.18 -9.48
C GLU A 29 19.56 15.78 -9.55
N PRO A 30 19.03 15.35 -10.71
CA PRO A 30 18.39 14.05 -10.87
C PRO A 30 19.41 12.91 -10.78
N GLY A 31 18.94 11.72 -10.35
CA GLY A 31 19.72 10.49 -10.28
C GLY A 31 20.79 10.45 -9.19
N ARG A 32 20.77 11.37 -8.23
CA ARG A 32 21.78 11.47 -7.18
C ARG A 32 21.27 11.14 -5.80
N GLY A 33 22.17 10.60 -4.97
CA GLY A 33 21.95 10.41 -3.53
C GLY A 33 22.31 11.67 -2.74
N TYR A 34 21.50 11.98 -1.75
CA TYR A 34 21.66 13.13 -0.86
C TYR A 34 21.54 12.71 0.60
N PHE A 35 22.14 13.50 1.47
CA PHE A 35 21.93 13.45 2.91
C PHE A 35 21.23 14.72 3.35
N TYR A 36 20.31 14.61 4.30
CA TYR A 36 19.57 15.74 4.83
C TYR A 36 19.48 15.70 6.35
N ARG A 37 19.27 16.83 6.97
CA ARG A 37 18.87 16.98 8.37
C ARG A 37 18.06 18.25 8.56
N PHE A 38 17.22 18.25 9.54
CA PHE A 38 16.50 19.43 9.99
C PHE A 38 17.25 20.07 11.15
N ILE A 39 17.25 21.41 11.21
CA ILE A 39 17.85 22.18 12.28
C ILE A 39 16.80 23.18 12.78
N TYR A 40 16.47 23.13 14.05
CA TYR A 40 15.53 24.06 14.68
C TYR A 40 16.09 24.57 16.01
N ARG A 41 16.27 25.86 16.14
CA ARG A 41 16.81 26.53 17.36
C ARG A 41 18.08 25.84 17.90
N GLY A 42 18.99 25.45 17.03
CA GLY A 42 20.25 24.79 17.39
C GLY A 42 20.14 23.29 17.68
N VAL A 43 18.95 22.72 17.68
CA VAL A 43 18.73 21.26 17.78
C VAL A 43 18.71 20.65 16.39
N THR A 44 19.48 19.58 16.18
CA THR A 44 19.56 18.87 14.90
C THR A 44 18.84 17.54 14.94
N SER A 45 18.13 17.22 13.87
CA SER A 45 17.60 15.85 13.67
C SER A 45 18.74 14.87 13.38
N PRO A 46 18.50 13.55 13.48
CA PRO A 46 19.34 12.55 12.84
C PRO A 46 19.54 12.85 11.34
N ILE A 47 20.63 12.35 10.77
CA ILE A 47 20.88 12.47 9.34
C ILE A 47 20.04 11.45 8.60
N GLY A 48 19.23 11.91 7.65
CA GLY A 48 18.53 11.07 6.71
C GLY A 48 19.25 10.98 5.37
N ARG A 49 18.95 9.95 4.60
CA ARG A 49 19.37 9.74 3.21
C ARG A 49 18.17 9.81 2.29
N THR A 50 18.35 10.36 1.11
CA THR A 50 17.36 10.34 0.06
C THR A 50 18.04 10.25 -1.30
N ARG A 51 17.27 10.02 -2.33
CA ARG A 51 17.74 9.96 -3.71
C ARG A 51 16.71 10.59 -4.63
N THR A 52 17.17 11.36 -5.59
CA THR A 52 16.31 11.84 -6.68
C THR A 52 16.11 10.75 -7.72
N LEU A 53 14.98 10.77 -8.41
CA LEU A 53 14.68 9.84 -9.49
C LEU A 53 15.67 10.01 -10.64
N HIS A 54 15.93 8.95 -11.38
CA HIS A 54 16.70 9.02 -12.61
C HIS A 54 15.95 9.85 -13.65
N PRO A 55 16.63 10.72 -14.42
CA PRO A 55 15.95 11.54 -15.42
C PRO A 55 15.44 10.70 -16.59
N PRO A 56 14.41 11.15 -17.33
CA PRO A 56 13.99 10.55 -18.58
C PRO A 56 15.16 10.41 -19.56
N GLY A 57 15.17 9.37 -20.38
CA GLY A 57 16.25 9.05 -21.30
C GLY A 57 17.44 8.31 -20.68
N THR A 58 17.38 8.00 -19.39
CA THR A 58 18.38 7.14 -18.72
C THR A 58 17.82 5.77 -18.42
N MET A 59 18.61 4.73 -18.71
CA MET A 59 18.27 3.34 -18.40
C MET A 59 19.16 2.88 -17.24
N PRO A 60 18.68 2.90 -16.00
CA PRO A 60 19.41 2.29 -14.88
C PRO A 60 19.67 0.80 -15.15
N GLU A 61 20.85 0.32 -14.81
CA GLU A 61 21.17 -1.11 -14.92
C GLU A 61 20.29 -1.96 -13.98
N ARG A 62 19.93 -1.37 -12.83
CA ARG A 62 19.21 -2.02 -11.75
C ARG A 62 18.49 -1.01 -10.87
N LEU A 63 17.33 -1.39 -10.39
CA LEU A 63 16.61 -0.75 -9.28
C LEU A 63 16.32 -1.80 -8.21
N ARG A 64 16.53 -1.45 -6.95
CA ARG A 64 16.13 -2.27 -5.80
C ARG A 64 15.08 -1.53 -4.96
N LEU A 65 13.90 -2.09 -4.85
CA LEU A 65 12.74 -1.51 -4.19
C LEU A 65 12.34 -2.38 -2.99
N GLY A 66 12.27 -1.79 -1.80
CA GLY A 66 11.66 -2.45 -0.65
C GLY A 66 10.14 -2.38 -0.76
N LEU A 67 9.44 -3.47 -0.44
CA LEU A 67 7.97 -3.53 -0.43
C LEU A 67 7.49 -3.88 0.96
N ILE A 68 6.61 -3.06 1.52
CA ILE A 68 5.95 -3.28 2.81
C ILE A 68 4.51 -2.79 2.77
N THR A 69 3.68 -3.32 3.66
CA THR A 69 2.28 -2.93 3.87
C THR A 69 1.83 -3.31 5.28
N CYS A 70 0.70 -2.80 5.73
CA CYS A 70 -0.07 -3.32 6.88
C CYS A 70 0.79 -3.44 8.15
N GLN A 71 1.21 -2.29 8.68
CA GLN A 71 2.09 -2.23 9.85
C GLN A 71 1.34 -1.95 11.16
N GLU A 72 0.30 -2.75 11.49
CA GLU A 72 -0.48 -2.57 12.71
C GLU A 72 0.41 -2.51 13.96
N PHE A 73 0.38 -1.36 14.65
CA PHE A 73 1.25 -1.08 15.79
C PHE A 73 1.00 -2.03 16.98
N GLY A 74 -0.25 -2.41 17.18
CA GLY A 74 -0.67 -3.29 18.28
C GLY A 74 -0.40 -4.78 18.04
N SER A 75 -0.03 -5.19 16.82
CA SER A 75 0.08 -6.60 16.42
C SER A 75 1.49 -7.11 16.26
N GLY A 76 2.50 -6.29 16.52
CA GLY A 76 3.90 -6.73 16.44
C GLY A 76 4.92 -5.63 16.68
N TYR A 77 6.18 -6.02 16.82
CA TYR A 77 7.32 -5.12 16.85
C TYR A 77 7.93 -4.98 15.46
N TYR A 78 8.53 -3.85 15.17
CA TYR A 78 9.01 -3.45 13.86
C TYR A 78 10.46 -3.90 13.55
N GLY A 79 10.90 -5.05 14.08
CA GLY A 79 12.22 -5.60 13.79
C GLY A 79 12.49 -5.77 12.28
N ALA A 80 11.45 -6.01 11.47
CA ALA A 80 11.54 -6.06 10.02
C ALA A 80 12.03 -4.71 9.42
N LEU A 81 11.61 -3.57 9.98
CA LEU A 81 12.08 -2.25 9.53
C LEU A 81 13.54 -1.99 9.88
N ALA A 82 14.03 -2.54 10.99
CA ALA A 82 15.45 -2.48 11.31
C ALA A 82 16.32 -3.27 10.31
N HIS A 83 15.80 -4.38 9.77
CA HIS A 83 16.45 -5.09 8.67
C HIS A 83 16.35 -4.30 7.36
N LEU A 84 15.17 -3.79 7.03
CA LEU A 84 14.92 -2.99 5.83
C LEU A 84 15.85 -1.76 5.78
N ALA A 85 16.07 -1.09 6.92
CA ALA A 85 16.97 0.06 7.02
C ALA A 85 18.43 -0.24 6.64
N ARG A 86 18.83 -1.51 6.69
CA ARG A 86 20.19 -1.97 6.34
C ARG A 86 20.31 -2.53 4.93
N GLU A 87 19.19 -2.70 4.23
CA GLU A 87 19.21 -3.09 2.82
C GLU A 87 19.76 -1.94 1.95
N GLU A 88 20.36 -2.28 0.82
CA GLU A 88 20.73 -1.29 -0.19
C GLU A 88 19.55 -1.12 -1.16
N LEU A 89 18.74 -0.07 -0.96
CA LEU A 89 17.52 0.18 -1.73
C LEU A 89 17.57 1.55 -2.40
N ASP A 90 16.99 1.63 -3.59
CA ASP A 90 16.76 2.89 -4.30
C ASP A 90 15.51 3.60 -3.77
N ALA A 91 14.50 2.85 -3.32
CA ALA A 91 13.31 3.36 -2.62
C ALA A 91 12.62 2.26 -1.83
N VAL A 92 11.73 2.64 -0.91
CA VAL A 92 10.75 1.76 -0.27
C VAL A 92 9.36 2.16 -0.74
N ILE A 93 8.55 1.19 -1.14
CA ILE A 93 7.14 1.38 -1.50
C ILE A 93 6.31 0.84 -0.34
N HIS A 94 5.57 1.73 0.31
CA HIS A 94 4.58 1.40 1.33
C HIS A 94 3.21 1.34 0.69
N LEU A 95 2.62 0.17 0.63
CA LEU A 95 1.41 -0.13 -0.14
C LEU A 95 0.09 0.11 0.63
N GLY A 96 0.13 0.92 1.69
CA GLY A 96 -1.03 1.27 2.51
C GLY A 96 -1.00 0.65 3.89
N ASP A 97 -1.93 1.07 4.76
CA ASP A 97 -2.01 0.71 6.17
C ASP A 97 -0.75 1.10 6.96
N PHE A 98 -0.33 2.35 6.76
CA PHE A 98 0.74 2.94 7.57
C PHE A 98 0.32 3.15 9.02
N ILE A 99 -0.95 3.46 9.25
CA ILE A 99 -1.60 3.44 10.55
C ILE A 99 -2.85 2.56 10.48
N TYR A 100 -3.40 2.23 11.64
CA TYR A 100 -4.75 1.68 11.79
C TYR A 100 -5.57 2.66 12.61
N GLU A 101 -6.82 2.94 12.20
CA GLU A 101 -7.69 3.95 12.79
C GLU A 101 -8.12 3.63 14.22
N TYR A 102 -7.58 2.58 14.81
CA TYR A 102 -7.90 2.14 16.18
C TYR A 102 -6.66 1.92 17.05
N SER A 103 -6.86 1.97 18.35
CA SER A 103 -5.88 1.54 19.34
C SER A 103 -6.55 0.87 20.52
N GLY A 104 -6.11 -0.37 20.82
CA GLY A 104 -6.61 -1.13 21.95
C GLY A 104 -8.08 -1.57 21.85
N ASP A 105 -8.64 -1.59 20.64
CA ASP A 105 -10.01 -2.04 20.38
C ASP A 105 -10.14 -3.53 20.74
N PRO A 106 -11.11 -3.91 21.61
CA PRO A 106 -11.32 -5.31 21.99
C PRO A 106 -11.61 -6.24 20.81
N ARG A 107 -12.20 -5.73 19.71
CA ARG A 107 -12.51 -6.51 18.49
C ARG A 107 -11.25 -6.98 17.79
N TYR A 108 -10.20 -6.15 17.81
CA TYR A 108 -8.91 -6.39 17.17
C TYR A 108 -7.80 -6.69 18.19
N ARG A 109 -8.12 -6.64 19.50
CA ARG A 109 -7.16 -6.84 20.58
C ARG A 109 -6.57 -8.24 20.53
N ARG A 110 -5.36 -8.30 20.01
CA ARG A 110 -4.51 -9.48 20.13
C ARG A 110 -3.46 -9.14 21.16
N GLU A 111 -3.65 -9.68 22.35
CA GLU A 111 -2.76 -9.47 23.48
C GLU A 111 -1.31 -9.55 23.08
N ARG A 112 -0.42 -8.84 23.74
CA ARG A 112 0.93 -9.35 23.96
C ARG A 112 2.07 -8.42 23.68
N PHE A 113 1.85 -7.29 23.00
CA PHE A 113 2.98 -6.41 22.68
C PHE A 113 2.98 -5.23 23.66
N LEU A 114 3.86 -5.32 24.67
CA LEU A 114 3.97 -4.30 25.71
C LEU A 114 4.30 -2.93 25.10
N GLY A 115 3.58 -1.90 25.53
CA GLY A 115 3.77 -0.54 25.06
C GLY A 115 3.17 -0.23 23.68
N ARG A 116 2.43 -1.18 23.07
CA ARG A 116 1.82 -1.03 21.75
C ARG A 116 0.33 -0.69 21.76
N ALA A 117 -0.26 -0.51 22.91
CA ALA A 117 -1.64 -0.05 23.07
C ALA A 117 -1.68 1.26 23.84
N PHE A 118 -2.51 2.20 23.41
CA PHE A 118 -2.71 3.49 24.04
C PHE A 118 -4.16 3.94 23.88
N ARG A 119 -4.59 4.93 24.68
CA ARG A 119 -5.90 5.54 24.52
C ARG A 119 -5.84 6.69 23.52
N LEU A 120 -6.81 6.76 22.63
CA LEU A 120 -6.99 7.92 21.77
C LEU A 120 -7.44 9.14 22.59
N PRO A 121 -7.10 10.36 22.18
CA PRO A 121 -7.47 11.60 22.89
C PRO A 121 -8.97 11.74 23.16
N SER A 122 -9.83 11.27 22.27
CA SER A 122 -11.29 11.26 22.45
C SER A 122 -11.77 10.29 23.51
N GLY A 123 -10.93 9.35 23.96
CA GLY A 123 -11.30 8.22 24.80
C GLY A 123 -11.97 7.06 24.07
N SER A 124 -12.20 7.19 22.75
CA SER A 124 -12.68 6.11 21.89
C SER A 124 -11.56 5.09 21.61
N TYR A 125 -11.93 3.89 21.14
CA TYR A 125 -11.00 2.93 20.56
C TYR A 125 -10.73 3.20 19.08
N LEU A 126 -11.68 3.82 18.37
CA LEU A 126 -11.61 4.21 16.97
C LEU A 126 -11.40 5.71 16.87
N ALA A 127 -10.66 6.16 15.88
CA ALA A 127 -10.46 7.57 15.59
C ALA A 127 -11.79 8.21 15.16
N VAL A 128 -12.19 9.26 15.86
CA VAL A 128 -13.45 9.98 15.64
C VAL A 128 -13.24 11.47 15.34
N ASN A 129 -11.99 11.92 15.28
CA ASN A 129 -11.60 13.30 14.97
C ASN A 129 -10.11 13.39 14.61
N LEU A 130 -9.68 14.58 14.14
CA LEU A 130 -8.30 14.88 13.77
C LEU A 130 -7.28 14.59 14.88
N ALA A 131 -7.61 14.91 16.14
CA ALA A 131 -6.68 14.70 17.26
C ALA A 131 -6.35 13.21 17.45
N ASP A 132 -7.32 12.33 17.21
CA ASP A 132 -7.13 10.88 17.28
C ASP A 132 -6.19 10.40 16.17
N TYR A 133 -6.40 10.81 14.91
CA TYR A 133 -5.50 10.46 13.80
C TYR A 133 -4.08 10.97 14.05
N ARG A 134 -3.92 12.20 14.49
CA ARG A 134 -2.61 12.76 14.86
C ARG A 134 -1.93 11.94 15.97
N ALA A 135 -2.70 11.49 16.97
CA ALA A 135 -2.18 10.64 18.03
C ALA A 135 -1.71 9.27 17.51
N LEU A 136 -2.46 8.67 16.58
CA LEU A 136 -2.05 7.43 15.89
C LEU A 136 -0.74 7.63 15.14
N TYR A 137 -0.64 8.64 14.27
CA TYR A 137 0.61 8.91 13.55
C TYR A 137 1.79 9.14 14.48
N ARG A 138 1.62 9.92 15.56
CA ARG A 138 2.68 10.13 16.55
C ARG A 138 3.13 8.82 17.20
N ALA A 139 2.18 7.95 17.57
CA ALA A 139 2.49 6.66 18.20
C ALA A 139 3.27 5.74 17.25
N TYR A 140 2.80 5.57 16.01
CA TYR A 140 3.50 4.75 15.00
C TYR A 140 4.88 5.30 14.70
N ARG A 141 5.01 6.61 14.45
CA ARG A 141 6.28 7.26 14.13
C ARG A 141 7.23 7.40 15.30
N SER A 142 6.80 7.09 16.54
CA SER A 142 7.69 7.02 17.70
C SER A 142 8.56 5.75 17.72
N ASP A 143 8.22 4.72 16.90
CA ASP A 143 9.00 3.48 16.84
C ASP A 143 10.40 3.74 16.27
N PRO A 144 11.47 3.36 16.99
CA PRO A 144 12.85 3.66 16.58
C PRO A 144 13.26 2.93 15.29
N PHE A 145 12.70 1.75 15.01
CA PHE A 145 13.04 1.00 13.80
C PHE A 145 12.36 1.61 12.58
N LEU A 146 11.13 2.12 12.74
CA LEU A 146 10.47 2.90 11.69
C LEU A 146 11.25 4.19 11.39
N GLN A 147 11.68 4.91 12.42
CA GLN A 147 12.49 6.12 12.25
C GLN A 147 13.79 5.82 11.50
N GLN A 148 14.49 4.74 11.82
CA GLN A 148 15.69 4.30 11.13
C GLN A 148 15.43 4.00 9.64
N ALA A 149 14.36 3.26 9.34
CA ALA A 149 14.01 2.93 7.97
C ALA A 149 13.61 4.17 7.15
N LEU A 150 12.82 5.07 7.75
CA LEU A 150 12.43 6.35 7.12
C LEU A 150 13.64 7.24 6.84
N ALA A 151 14.64 7.25 7.72
CA ALA A 151 15.87 8.01 7.54
C ALA A 151 16.84 7.37 6.53
N ALA A 152 16.78 6.05 6.33
CA ALA A 152 17.74 5.32 5.50
C ALA A 152 17.42 5.38 4.00
N HIS A 153 16.17 5.56 3.60
CA HIS A 153 15.72 5.42 2.21
C HIS A 153 14.73 6.52 1.81
N PRO A 154 14.60 6.85 0.52
CA PRO A 154 13.42 7.54 0.00
C PRO A 154 12.21 6.59 -0.02
N TRP A 155 10.99 7.15 0.12
CA TRP A 155 9.78 6.37 0.22
C TRP A 155 8.73 6.83 -0.79
N VAL A 156 7.99 5.85 -1.32
CA VAL A 156 6.74 6.05 -2.05
C VAL A 156 5.62 5.52 -1.18
N PHE A 157 4.70 6.40 -0.78
CA PHE A 157 3.57 6.05 0.05
C PHE A 157 2.29 6.01 -0.76
N LEU A 158 1.49 4.99 -0.51
CA LEU A 158 0.07 4.92 -0.79
C LEU A 158 -0.67 4.95 0.55
N TRP A 159 -1.96 5.21 0.51
CA TRP A 159 -2.86 4.82 1.59
C TRP A 159 -3.70 3.61 1.19
N ASP A 160 -4.27 2.93 2.19
CA ASP A 160 -5.34 1.98 2.02
C ASP A 160 -6.55 2.40 2.89
N ASP A 161 -7.35 1.51 3.39
CA ASP A 161 -8.54 1.85 4.16
C ASP A 161 -8.22 2.32 5.58
N HIS A 162 -7.28 1.70 6.27
CA HIS A 162 -6.98 2.00 7.67
C HIS A 162 -6.35 3.37 7.92
N GLU A 163 -5.89 4.09 6.90
CA GLU A 163 -5.57 5.51 7.02
C GLU A 163 -6.82 6.36 7.30
N PHE A 164 -8.02 5.79 7.07
CA PHE A 164 -9.29 6.39 7.40
C PHE A 164 -10.18 5.45 8.22
N ALA A 165 -10.72 4.37 7.61
CA ALA A 165 -11.57 3.39 8.28
C ALA A 165 -11.68 2.10 7.47
N ASN A 166 -11.66 0.96 8.18
CA ASN A 166 -11.73 -0.38 7.61
C ASN A 166 -12.81 -0.53 6.53
N ASP A 167 -12.45 -1.15 5.41
CA ASP A 167 -13.31 -1.44 4.24
C ASP A 167 -14.01 -0.18 3.66
N THR A 168 -13.39 1.00 3.74
CA THR A 168 -13.98 2.25 3.26
C THR A 168 -14.24 2.24 1.75
N TYR A 169 -15.33 2.92 1.35
CA TYR A 169 -15.74 3.10 -0.04
C TYR A 169 -16.34 4.51 -0.24
N TRP A 170 -16.67 4.88 -1.48
CA TRP A 170 -17.41 6.09 -1.80
C TRP A 170 -18.87 5.76 -2.14
N ASP A 171 -19.82 6.35 -1.41
CA ASP A 171 -21.23 6.22 -1.70
C ASP A 171 -21.68 7.36 -2.62
N PRO A 172 -21.98 7.09 -3.90
CA PRO A 172 -22.43 8.10 -4.84
C PRO A 172 -23.84 8.65 -4.52
N THR A 173 -24.62 7.94 -3.70
CA THR A 173 -25.97 8.36 -3.32
C THR A 173 -25.95 9.44 -2.27
N THR A 174 -25.06 9.32 -1.29
CA THR A 174 -24.90 10.28 -0.20
C THR A 174 -23.79 11.30 -0.47
N HIS A 175 -22.99 11.11 -1.53
CA HIS A 175 -21.79 11.90 -1.83
C HIS A 175 -20.82 11.98 -0.63
N ALA A 176 -20.63 10.85 0.04
CA ALA A 176 -19.79 10.73 1.23
C ALA A 176 -19.09 9.36 1.28
N PRO A 177 -17.99 9.21 2.04
CA PRO A 177 -17.42 7.89 2.27
C PRO A 177 -18.37 7.03 3.10
N GLY A 178 -18.40 5.71 2.79
CA GLY A 178 -18.92 4.68 3.68
C GLY A 178 -17.80 4.08 4.51
N ALA A 179 -18.11 3.68 5.74
CA ALA A 179 -17.18 3.03 6.66
C ALA A 179 -17.97 2.00 7.50
N PRO A 180 -18.14 0.76 6.98
CA PRO A 180 -19.08 -0.23 7.52
C PRO A 180 -18.89 -0.57 9.00
N ASP A 181 -17.64 -0.58 9.47
CA ASP A 181 -17.29 -0.94 10.84
C ASP A 181 -17.14 0.26 11.78
N HIS A 182 -17.31 1.47 11.26
CA HIS A 182 -17.14 2.70 12.03
C HIS A 182 -18.46 3.13 12.70
N PRO A 183 -18.42 3.69 13.94
CA PRO A 183 -19.61 4.17 14.65
C PRO A 183 -20.42 5.26 13.92
N PHE A 184 -19.80 5.92 12.95
CA PHE A 184 -20.46 6.95 12.13
C PHE A 184 -21.09 6.39 10.85
N GLN A 185 -21.07 5.08 10.63
CA GLN A 185 -21.77 4.47 9.49
C GLN A 185 -23.24 4.90 9.46
N GLY A 186 -23.71 5.31 8.28
CA GLY A 186 -25.04 5.91 8.11
C GLY A 186 -25.17 7.39 8.49
N GLN A 187 -24.04 8.06 8.81
CA GLN A 187 -23.98 9.48 9.12
C GLN A 187 -23.03 10.18 8.12
N PRO A 188 -23.48 10.43 6.86
CA PRO A 188 -22.62 10.85 5.76
C PRO A 188 -21.82 12.13 6.03
N GLU A 189 -22.45 13.15 6.64
CA GLU A 189 -21.76 14.40 6.95
C GLU A 189 -20.65 14.24 7.98
N ARG A 190 -20.84 13.33 8.96
CA ARG A 190 -19.79 13.02 9.94
C ARG A 190 -18.64 12.25 9.34
N LEU A 191 -18.94 11.27 8.49
CA LEU A 191 -17.91 10.50 7.78
C LEU A 191 -17.15 11.38 6.79
N LYS A 192 -17.83 12.28 6.08
CA LYS A 192 -17.20 13.25 5.19
C LYS A 192 -16.22 14.16 5.96
N LYS A 193 -16.65 14.73 7.08
CA LYS A 193 -15.80 15.55 7.94
C LYS A 193 -14.61 14.73 8.45
N LEU A 194 -14.87 13.52 8.95
CA LEU A 194 -13.81 12.64 9.47
C LEU A 194 -12.78 12.28 8.39
N ARG A 195 -13.22 12.06 7.13
CA ARG A 195 -12.32 11.82 6.01
C ARG A 195 -11.42 13.01 5.71
N LEU A 196 -11.96 14.24 5.75
CA LEU A 196 -11.16 15.45 5.59
C LEU A 196 -10.09 15.58 6.69
N GLU A 197 -10.44 15.23 7.92
CA GLU A 197 -9.53 15.22 9.06
C GLU A 197 -8.45 14.11 8.94
N ALA A 198 -8.82 12.94 8.44
CA ALA A 198 -7.86 11.86 8.15
C ALA A 198 -6.88 12.26 7.03
N ASN A 199 -7.38 12.87 5.94
CA ASN A 199 -6.55 13.40 4.86
C ASN A 199 -5.56 14.44 5.38
N GLN A 200 -6.02 15.35 6.26
CA GLN A 200 -5.15 16.35 6.89
C GLN A 200 -4.04 15.68 7.70
N ALA A 201 -4.39 14.77 8.61
CA ALA A 201 -3.41 14.06 9.41
C ALA A 201 -2.41 13.28 8.53
N TRP A 202 -2.89 12.60 7.49
CA TRP A 202 -2.01 11.89 6.55
C TRP A 202 -1.01 12.85 5.89
N THR A 203 -1.46 14.00 5.38
CA THR A 203 -0.57 14.96 4.76
C THR A 203 0.41 15.61 5.74
N GLU A 204 0.05 15.75 7.00
CA GLU A 204 0.95 16.26 8.04
C GLU A 204 2.09 15.28 8.34
N TYR A 205 1.81 13.98 8.37
CA TYR A 205 2.74 12.97 8.87
C TYR A 205 3.41 12.10 7.80
N VAL A 206 2.85 12.03 6.59
CA VAL A 206 3.38 11.20 5.50
C VAL A 206 4.04 12.09 4.45
N PRO A 207 5.36 11.98 4.23
CA PRO A 207 6.11 12.84 3.32
C PRO A 207 5.94 12.39 1.86
N ALA A 208 4.71 12.41 1.34
CA ALA A 208 4.40 12.09 -0.04
C ALA A 208 4.06 13.35 -0.83
N ARG A 209 4.49 13.41 -2.10
CA ARG A 209 4.05 14.46 -3.02
C ARG A 209 2.69 14.06 -3.59
N VAL A 210 1.65 14.70 -3.09
CA VAL A 210 0.26 14.54 -3.49
C VAL A 210 -0.37 15.91 -3.71
N VAL A 211 -1.46 15.95 -4.45
CA VAL A 211 -2.29 17.16 -4.53
C VAL A 211 -3.06 17.29 -3.21
N TYR A 212 -2.91 18.41 -2.53
CA TYR A 212 -3.62 18.69 -1.28
C TYR A 212 -4.05 20.15 -1.21
N ASP A 213 -5.35 20.38 -1.01
CA ASP A 213 -5.97 21.69 -0.81
C ASP A 213 -6.59 21.75 0.59
N PRO A 214 -5.97 22.42 1.56
CA PRO A 214 -6.43 22.44 2.94
C PRO A 214 -7.77 23.18 3.15
N VAL A 215 -8.23 23.98 2.16
CA VAL A 215 -9.48 24.72 2.25
C VAL A 215 -10.65 24.03 1.56
N ALA A 216 -10.39 22.99 0.79
CA ALA A 216 -11.45 22.19 0.17
C ALA A 216 -12.28 21.46 1.21
N ASN A 217 -13.59 21.45 1.01
CA ASN A 217 -14.57 20.80 1.89
C ASN A 217 -15.11 19.47 1.32
N GLU A 218 -14.56 19.02 0.18
CA GLU A 218 -14.87 17.75 -0.45
C GLU A 218 -13.62 16.86 -0.44
N PRO A 219 -13.68 15.61 0.06
CA PRO A 219 -12.52 14.73 0.19
C PRO A 219 -11.70 14.56 -1.09
N HIS A 220 -12.37 14.36 -2.25
CA HIS A 220 -11.73 14.18 -3.55
C HIS A 220 -11.09 15.45 -4.12
N ARG A 221 -11.54 16.65 -3.67
CA ARG A 221 -10.91 17.91 -4.00
C ARG A 221 -9.80 18.28 -3.04
N GLN A 222 -9.96 17.84 -1.78
CA GLN A 222 -8.96 18.11 -0.76
C GLN A 222 -7.67 17.33 -1.04
N MET A 223 -7.76 16.06 -1.42
CA MET A 223 -6.59 15.23 -1.66
C MET A 223 -6.78 14.26 -2.82
N SER A 224 -5.73 14.15 -3.65
CA SER A 224 -5.60 13.12 -4.68
C SER A 224 -4.21 12.53 -4.63
N GLN A 225 -4.11 11.20 -4.49
CA GLN A 225 -2.82 10.52 -4.38
C GLN A 225 -2.36 9.82 -5.65
N TYR A 226 -3.25 9.50 -6.61
CA TYR A 226 -2.83 8.78 -7.81
C TYR A 226 -1.91 9.64 -8.68
N ARG A 227 -0.81 9.03 -9.11
CA ARG A 227 0.27 9.74 -9.81
C ARG A 227 1.20 8.79 -10.53
N ARG A 228 2.11 9.32 -11.37
CA ARG A 228 3.19 8.58 -12.02
C ARG A 228 4.53 8.94 -11.41
N LEU A 229 5.42 7.95 -11.32
CA LEU A 229 6.80 8.12 -10.91
C LEU A 229 7.70 7.35 -11.88
N ALA A 230 8.57 8.05 -12.60
CA ALA A 230 9.49 7.44 -13.55
C ALA A 230 10.88 7.25 -12.90
N PHE A 231 11.36 6.02 -12.88
CA PHE A 231 12.71 5.66 -12.48
C PHE A 231 13.57 5.51 -13.75
N GLY A 232 13.83 6.64 -14.42
CA GLY A 232 14.39 6.66 -15.77
C GLY A 232 13.48 5.93 -16.75
N ASP A 233 14.08 5.30 -17.76
CA ASP A 233 13.37 4.51 -18.76
C ASP A 233 13.19 3.04 -18.33
N LEU A 234 13.70 2.65 -17.15
CA LEU A 234 13.61 1.28 -16.67
C LEU A 234 12.24 0.92 -16.11
N LEU A 235 11.69 1.77 -15.25
CA LEU A 235 10.39 1.51 -14.58
C LEU A 235 9.58 2.79 -14.49
N GLU A 236 8.35 2.76 -14.98
CA GLU A 236 7.35 3.78 -14.68
C GLU A 236 6.29 3.18 -13.74
N LEU A 237 6.16 3.79 -12.56
CA LEU A 237 5.25 3.34 -11.51
C LEU A 237 3.97 4.17 -11.54
N PHE A 238 2.84 3.51 -11.76
CA PHE A 238 1.49 4.06 -11.69
C PHE A 238 0.94 3.81 -10.29
N VAL A 239 0.98 4.84 -9.45
CA VAL A 239 0.45 4.80 -8.10
C VAL A 239 -1.05 5.03 -8.17
N THR A 240 -1.86 4.07 -7.71
CA THR A 240 -3.32 4.18 -7.72
C THR A 240 -3.91 4.41 -6.33
N ASP A 241 -5.14 4.89 -6.30
CA ASP A 241 -5.99 5.02 -5.11
C ASP A 241 -7.16 4.06 -5.25
N THR A 242 -7.13 2.98 -4.50
CA THR A 242 -8.12 1.91 -4.54
C THR A 242 -9.22 2.05 -3.49
N ARG A 243 -9.28 3.17 -2.76
CA ARG A 243 -10.25 3.38 -1.69
C ARG A 243 -11.15 4.60 -1.88
N SER A 244 -10.57 5.75 -2.29
CA SER A 244 -11.30 7.01 -2.29
C SER A 244 -12.44 7.08 -3.31
N TYR A 245 -12.34 6.32 -4.40
CA TYR A 245 -13.25 6.43 -5.54
C TYR A 245 -14.08 5.16 -5.77
N ARG A 246 -13.81 4.09 -5.04
CA ARG A 246 -14.47 2.80 -5.28
C ARG A 246 -15.92 2.82 -4.85
N SER A 247 -16.77 2.18 -5.62
CA SER A 247 -18.19 1.96 -5.27
C SER A 247 -18.34 1.05 -4.05
N PRO A 248 -19.52 1.02 -3.41
CA PRO A 248 -19.84 0.07 -2.34
C PRO A 248 -19.54 -1.38 -2.73
N HIS A 249 -19.31 -2.24 -1.74
CA HIS A 249 -19.04 -3.67 -1.97
C HIS A 249 -20.19 -4.33 -2.76
N PRO A 250 -19.87 -5.10 -3.79
CA PRO A 250 -20.86 -5.59 -4.74
C PRO A 250 -21.91 -6.52 -4.12
N CYS A 251 -21.51 -7.28 -3.09
CA CYS A 251 -22.40 -8.26 -2.45
C CYS A 251 -23.04 -7.74 -1.14
N GLY A 252 -22.84 -6.44 -0.84
CA GLY A 252 -23.41 -5.74 0.31
C GLY A 252 -22.44 -5.47 1.45
N GLU A 253 -22.87 -4.65 2.39
CA GLU A 253 -22.08 -4.13 3.50
C GLU A 253 -22.35 -4.85 4.84
N GLY A 254 -23.04 -5.98 4.81
CA GLY A 254 -23.65 -6.63 5.98
C GLY A 254 -22.70 -7.34 6.96
N GLY A 255 -21.39 -7.14 6.85
CA GLY A 255 -20.40 -7.70 7.75
C GLY A 255 -19.21 -8.30 7.03
N PHE A 256 -18.14 -8.59 7.78
CA PHE A 256 -16.88 -9.08 7.24
C PHE A 256 -17.04 -10.26 6.26
N GLY A 257 -17.84 -11.29 6.61
CA GLY A 257 -18.02 -12.45 5.73
C GLY A 257 -18.68 -12.09 4.39
N GLN A 258 -19.59 -11.12 4.36
CA GLN A 258 -20.27 -10.68 3.14
C GLN A 258 -19.38 -9.78 2.26
N ARG A 259 -18.51 -8.98 2.88
CA ARG A 259 -17.56 -8.12 2.18
C ARG A 259 -16.31 -8.88 1.68
N GLN A 260 -15.93 -9.97 2.35
CA GLN A 260 -14.71 -10.72 2.03
C GLN A 260 -14.97 -12.03 1.28
N PHE A 261 -15.98 -12.80 1.69
CA PHE A 261 -16.21 -14.17 1.22
C PHE A 261 -17.56 -14.30 0.53
N ALA A 262 -17.76 -13.60 -0.57
CA ALA A 262 -19.04 -13.59 -1.26
C ALA A 262 -18.89 -13.73 -2.77
N THR A 263 -19.86 -14.34 -3.40
CA THR A 263 -20.00 -14.39 -4.85
C THR A 263 -21.39 -13.91 -5.25
N CYS A 264 -21.45 -12.88 -6.06
CA CYS A 264 -22.68 -12.30 -6.58
C CYS A 264 -22.48 -11.74 -7.99
N SER A 265 -23.57 -11.61 -8.75
CA SER A 265 -23.52 -11.12 -10.13
C SER A 265 -23.04 -9.65 -10.23
N ALA A 266 -23.20 -8.87 -9.17
CA ALA A 266 -22.79 -7.48 -9.15
C ALA A 266 -21.27 -7.27 -9.30
N GLN A 267 -20.44 -8.27 -8.93
CA GLN A 267 -18.98 -8.22 -9.16
C GLN A 267 -18.62 -8.03 -10.65
N MET A 268 -19.49 -8.48 -11.54
CA MET A 268 -19.36 -8.33 -13.00
C MET A 268 -20.18 -7.16 -13.55
N SER A 269 -20.76 -6.32 -12.70
CA SER A 269 -21.52 -5.16 -13.14
C SER A 269 -20.59 -4.05 -13.65
N PRO A 270 -20.87 -3.46 -14.82
CA PRO A 270 -20.13 -2.30 -15.31
C PRO A 270 -20.27 -1.05 -14.42
N SER A 271 -21.24 -1.02 -13.51
CA SER A 271 -21.42 0.08 -12.55
C SER A 271 -20.51 -0.04 -11.33
N GLN A 272 -19.89 -1.21 -11.11
CA GLN A 272 -18.89 -1.39 -10.05
C GLN A 272 -17.54 -0.82 -10.51
N THR A 273 -17.00 0.08 -9.73
CA THR A 273 -15.69 0.68 -10.02
C THR A 273 -14.79 0.66 -8.79
N MET A 274 -13.54 0.29 -8.99
CA MET A 274 -12.45 0.41 -8.01
C MET A 274 -11.81 1.80 -8.04
N LEU A 275 -11.66 2.36 -9.23
CA LEU A 275 -10.85 3.55 -9.47
C LEU A 275 -11.68 4.83 -9.68
N GLY A 276 -12.98 4.68 -9.94
CA GLY A 276 -13.79 5.79 -10.46
C GLY A 276 -13.40 6.15 -11.91
N ALA A 277 -14.28 6.88 -12.60
CA ALA A 277 -14.17 7.09 -14.05
C ALA A 277 -12.92 7.89 -14.47
N GLU A 278 -12.48 8.85 -13.67
CA GLU A 278 -11.34 9.71 -14.01
C GLU A 278 -10.02 8.97 -13.87
N GLN A 279 -9.80 8.35 -12.71
CA GLN A 279 -8.59 7.57 -12.46
C GLN A 279 -8.50 6.35 -13.38
N TYR A 280 -9.63 5.67 -13.66
CA TYR A 280 -9.68 4.56 -14.62
C TYR A 280 -9.17 4.98 -16.01
N ARG A 281 -9.69 6.09 -16.56
CA ARG A 281 -9.23 6.61 -17.86
C ARG A 281 -7.76 6.99 -17.82
N TRP A 282 -7.36 7.71 -16.78
CA TRP A 282 -5.97 8.10 -16.57
C TRP A 282 -5.04 6.88 -16.54
N LEU A 283 -5.38 5.84 -15.78
CA LEU A 283 -4.55 4.64 -15.69
C LEU A 283 -4.52 3.87 -17.02
N ALA A 284 -5.69 3.63 -17.62
CA ALA A 284 -5.79 2.88 -18.88
C ALA A 284 -4.94 3.52 -19.97
N GLU A 285 -5.09 4.83 -20.19
CA GLU A 285 -4.39 5.54 -21.27
C GLU A 285 -2.89 5.68 -21.01
N ASN A 286 -2.50 6.14 -19.81
CA ASN A 286 -1.09 6.41 -19.53
C ASN A 286 -0.26 5.15 -19.44
N LEU A 287 -0.79 4.05 -18.90
CA LEU A 287 -0.07 2.78 -18.83
C LEU A 287 0.19 2.21 -20.22
N MET A 288 -0.77 2.30 -21.16
CA MET A 288 -0.57 1.86 -22.53
C MET A 288 0.49 2.70 -23.28
N GLN A 289 0.53 4.01 -22.98
CA GLN A 289 1.44 4.95 -23.64
C GLN A 289 2.85 4.99 -23.01
N SER A 290 3.06 4.35 -21.89
CA SER A 290 4.34 4.35 -21.20
C SER A 290 5.46 3.77 -22.07
N PRO A 291 6.56 4.51 -22.30
CA PRO A 291 7.73 4.01 -23.02
C PRO A 291 8.65 3.16 -22.15
N ALA A 292 8.39 3.10 -20.84
CA ALA A 292 9.27 2.43 -19.90
C ALA A 292 9.41 0.93 -20.19
N LYS A 293 10.59 0.41 -19.91
CA LYS A 293 10.88 -1.03 -20.04
C LYS A 293 9.93 -1.89 -19.20
N TRP A 294 9.57 -1.41 -18.02
CA TRP A 294 8.59 -2.03 -17.13
C TRP A 294 7.49 -1.03 -16.74
N ARG A 295 6.26 -1.51 -16.75
CA ARG A 295 5.09 -0.77 -16.28
C ARG A 295 4.70 -1.28 -14.91
N GLY A 296 5.01 -0.51 -13.86
CA GLY A 296 4.65 -0.84 -12.48
C GLY A 296 3.26 -0.30 -12.15
N LEU A 297 2.37 -1.15 -11.67
CA LEU A 297 1.09 -0.76 -11.10
C LEU A 297 1.12 -1.00 -9.59
N THR A 298 0.94 0.03 -8.78
CA THR A 298 0.69 -0.19 -7.35
C THR A 298 -0.81 -0.21 -7.08
N SER A 299 -1.24 -1.21 -6.35
CA SER A 299 -2.60 -1.37 -5.86
C SER A 299 -2.53 -1.66 -4.38
N ALA A 300 -3.19 -0.87 -3.53
CA ALA A 300 -3.19 -1.17 -2.11
C ALA A 300 -3.77 -2.58 -1.86
N VAL A 301 -4.81 -2.96 -2.59
CA VAL A 301 -5.50 -4.26 -2.49
C VAL A 301 -5.04 -5.27 -3.55
N MET A 302 -5.26 -6.57 -3.28
CA MET A 302 -4.94 -7.68 -4.19
C MET A 302 -5.59 -7.51 -5.57
N PHE A 303 -4.77 -7.68 -6.63
CA PHE A 303 -5.21 -7.50 -8.02
C PHE A 303 -5.71 -8.80 -8.66
N SER A 304 -4.99 -9.90 -8.49
CA SER A 304 -5.33 -11.22 -9.03
C SER A 304 -6.55 -11.83 -8.33
N PRO A 305 -7.33 -12.68 -8.98
CA PRO A 305 -8.44 -13.37 -8.31
C PRO A 305 -7.95 -14.35 -7.24
N LEU A 306 -8.79 -14.53 -6.20
CA LEU A 306 -8.58 -15.56 -5.17
C LEU A 306 -9.91 -16.29 -4.92
N ARG A 307 -9.93 -17.60 -5.23
CA ARG A 307 -11.16 -18.39 -5.21
C ARG A 307 -10.99 -19.74 -4.52
N SER A 308 -12.10 -20.26 -4.02
CA SER A 308 -12.25 -21.66 -3.60
C SER A 308 -13.51 -22.23 -4.27
N GLY A 309 -13.35 -22.95 -5.38
CA GLY A 309 -14.45 -23.30 -6.28
C GLY A 309 -15.12 -22.04 -6.83
N ASP A 310 -16.44 -21.94 -6.66
CA ASP A 310 -17.22 -20.78 -7.09
C ASP A 310 -17.18 -19.61 -6.08
N LEU A 311 -16.62 -19.82 -4.89
CA LEU A 311 -16.56 -18.80 -3.85
C LEU A 311 -15.38 -17.85 -4.08
N THR A 312 -15.65 -16.56 -4.17
CA THR A 312 -14.65 -15.50 -4.10
C THR A 312 -14.19 -15.31 -2.65
N LEU A 313 -12.88 -15.28 -2.43
CA LEU A 313 -12.28 -15.22 -1.09
C LEU A 313 -11.77 -13.83 -0.71
N ASN A 314 -11.86 -12.86 -1.62
CA ASN A 314 -11.48 -11.46 -1.36
C ASN A 314 -12.29 -10.50 -2.24
N THR A 315 -13.52 -10.21 -1.85
CA THR A 315 -14.37 -9.24 -2.58
C THR A 315 -14.05 -7.79 -2.23
N ASP A 316 -13.27 -7.55 -1.20
CA ASP A 316 -12.72 -6.22 -0.91
C ASP A 316 -11.59 -5.84 -1.89
N GLY A 317 -10.86 -6.82 -2.42
CA GLY A 317 -9.91 -6.64 -3.51
C GLY A 317 -10.58 -6.48 -4.88
N TRP A 318 -9.78 -6.58 -5.94
CA TRP A 318 -10.24 -6.44 -7.33
C TRP A 318 -11.25 -7.53 -7.77
N ASP A 319 -11.42 -8.58 -7.01
CA ASP A 319 -12.48 -9.56 -7.28
C ASP A 319 -13.89 -9.01 -7.06
N GLY A 320 -14.05 -8.03 -6.19
CA GLY A 320 -15.30 -7.29 -6.05
C GLY A 320 -15.61 -6.39 -7.24
N TYR A 321 -14.59 -6.02 -7.99
CA TYR A 321 -14.65 -5.07 -9.13
C TYR A 321 -14.13 -5.75 -10.41
N ALA A 322 -14.51 -7.01 -10.58
CA ALA A 322 -13.95 -7.88 -11.62
C ALA A 322 -14.23 -7.40 -13.05
N ALA A 323 -15.36 -6.71 -13.29
CA ALA A 323 -15.65 -6.11 -14.60
C ALA A 323 -14.65 -5.03 -14.98
N GLU A 324 -14.32 -4.13 -14.06
CA GLU A 324 -13.36 -3.05 -14.32
C GLU A 324 -11.95 -3.61 -14.51
N ARG A 325 -11.50 -4.54 -13.64
CA ARG A 325 -10.23 -5.26 -13.82
C ARG A 325 -10.15 -5.91 -15.21
N GLN A 326 -11.20 -6.61 -15.62
CA GLN A 326 -11.25 -7.28 -16.91
C GLN A 326 -11.17 -6.29 -18.08
N ALA A 327 -11.82 -5.13 -17.97
CA ALA A 327 -11.78 -4.09 -18.98
C ALA A 327 -10.37 -3.53 -19.15
N LEU A 328 -9.64 -3.25 -18.05
CA LEU A 328 -8.24 -2.82 -18.05
C LEU A 328 -7.34 -3.87 -18.72
N LEU A 329 -7.43 -5.13 -18.26
CA LEU A 329 -6.60 -6.22 -18.79
C LEU A 329 -6.82 -6.44 -20.27
N ASN A 330 -8.08 -6.38 -20.74
CA ASN A 330 -8.42 -6.50 -22.16
C ASN A 330 -7.87 -5.33 -23.00
N ALA A 331 -7.92 -4.10 -22.46
CA ALA A 331 -7.35 -2.93 -23.15
C ALA A 331 -5.83 -3.05 -23.25
N TRP A 332 -5.15 -3.42 -22.19
CA TRP A 332 -3.70 -3.60 -22.16
C TRP A 332 -3.24 -4.76 -23.04
N ALA A 333 -3.97 -5.88 -23.06
CA ALA A 333 -3.69 -7.00 -23.96
C ALA A 333 -3.77 -6.58 -25.44
N ARG A 334 -4.84 -5.87 -25.83
CA ARG A 334 -4.98 -5.33 -27.20
C ARG A 334 -3.87 -4.35 -27.57
N ALA A 335 -3.35 -3.60 -26.61
CA ALA A 335 -2.22 -2.69 -26.80
C ALA A 335 -0.85 -3.40 -26.80
N GLY A 336 -0.80 -4.72 -26.62
CA GLY A 336 0.44 -5.51 -26.61
C GLY A 336 1.27 -5.33 -25.34
N VAL A 337 0.67 -4.93 -24.23
CA VAL A 337 1.36 -4.87 -22.93
C VAL A 337 1.78 -6.28 -22.51
N HIS A 338 3.05 -6.47 -22.15
CA HIS A 338 3.64 -7.76 -21.75
C HIS A 338 4.73 -7.63 -20.68
N ASN A 339 4.85 -6.46 -20.07
CA ASN A 339 5.88 -6.08 -19.12
C ASN A 339 5.29 -5.39 -17.89
N LEU A 340 4.07 -5.81 -17.51
CA LEU A 340 3.38 -5.30 -16.33
C LEU A 340 3.94 -5.92 -15.05
N VAL A 341 4.14 -5.12 -14.03
CA VAL A 341 4.51 -5.53 -12.66
C VAL A 341 3.50 -4.92 -11.70
N VAL A 342 2.62 -5.75 -11.13
CA VAL A 342 1.65 -5.30 -10.15
C VAL A 342 2.25 -5.50 -8.75
N LEU A 343 2.16 -4.47 -7.91
CA LEU A 343 2.58 -4.49 -6.51
C LEU A 343 1.34 -4.26 -5.64
N SER A 344 1.04 -5.20 -4.74
CA SER A 344 -0.19 -5.18 -3.95
C SER A 344 0.04 -5.49 -2.47
N GLY A 345 -1.00 -5.28 -1.65
CA GLY A 345 -1.01 -5.45 -0.20
C GLY A 345 -2.36 -5.92 0.34
N ASP A 346 -2.80 -5.38 1.48
CA ASP A 346 -4.10 -5.54 2.15
C ASP A 346 -4.38 -6.93 2.73
N LEU A 347 -4.30 -7.99 1.95
CA LEU A 347 -4.70 -9.35 2.34
C LEU A 347 -3.82 -9.98 3.44
N HIS A 348 -2.82 -9.26 3.96
CA HIS A 348 -1.89 -9.73 4.99
C HIS A 348 -1.21 -11.07 4.63
N SER A 349 -0.95 -11.26 3.35
CA SER A 349 -0.35 -12.46 2.76
C SER A 349 0.79 -12.06 1.83
N ALA A 350 1.59 -13.02 1.40
CA ALA A 350 2.50 -12.81 0.28
C ALA A 350 2.10 -13.73 -0.87
N LEU A 351 2.16 -13.21 -2.09
CA LEU A 351 1.92 -14.01 -3.27
C LEU A 351 2.75 -13.55 -4.46
N ALA A 352 2.89 -14.46 -5.42
CA ALA A 352 3.29 -14.15 -6.77
C ALA A 352 2.33 -14.83 -7.75
N SER A 353 1.79 -14.06 -8.66
CA SER A 353 0.72 -14.47 -9.57
C SER A 353 1.03 -14.09 -11.01
N GLN A 354 0.63 -14.93 -11.94
CA GLN A 354 0.49 -14.56 -13.35
C GLN A 354 -0.64 -13.51 -13.49
N VAL A 355 -0.35 -12.46 -14.26
CA VAL A 355 -1.38 -11.52 -14.72
C VAL A 355 -1.62 -11.77 -16.21
N SER A 356 -2.84 -12.19 -16.53
CA SER A 356 -3.28 -12.47 -17.91
C SER A 356 -4.73 -11.98 -18.09
N PRO A 357 -5.25 -11.90 -19.33
CA PRO A 357 -6.59 -11.34 -19.56
C PRO A 357 -7.71 -11.97 -18.74
N THR A 358 -7.72 -13.29 -18.56
CA THR A 358 -8.77 -13.99 -17.80
C THR A 358 -8.23 -14.88 -16.66
N PHE A 359 -6.93 -14.84 -16.39
CA PHE A 359 -6.22 -15.67 -15.41
C PHE A 359 -6.35 -17.18 -15.64
N LYS A 360 -6.63 -17.60 -16.88
CA LYS A 360 -6.73 -19.01 -17.23
C LYS A 360 -5.37 -19.58 -17.65
N PRO A 361 -5.11 -20.86 -17.37
CA PRO A 361 -3.90 -21.53 -17.84
C PRO A 361 -3.72 -21.43 -19.36
N GLY A 362 -2.48 -21.19 -19.81
CA GLY A 362 -2.13 -21.13 -21.24
C GLY A 362 -2.36 -19.78 -21.92
N GLU A 363 -2.91 -18.80 -21.22
CA GLU A 363 -3.02 -17.43 -21.77
C GLU A 363 -1.67 -16.73 -21.80
N PRO A 364 -1.49 -15.79 -22.76
CA PRO A 364 -0.33 -14.90 -22.77
C PRO A 364 -0.26 -14.06 -21.49
N TRP A 365 0.92 -13.96 -20.92
CA TRP A 365 1.15 -13.13 -19.74
C TRP A 365 1.24 -11.65 -20.14
N LEU A 366 0.48 -10.80 -19.48
CA LEU A 366 0.66 -9.35 -19.51
C LEU A 366 1.74 -8.93 -18.51
N GLY A 367 1.90 -9.70 -17.44
CA GLY A 367 2.82 -9.40 -16.38
C GLY A 367 2.74 -10.36 -15.19
N ALA A 368 3.28 -9.92 -14.07
CA ALA A 368 3.20 -10.64 -12.79
C ALA A 368 2.78 -9.69 -11.69
N GLU A 369 2.03 -10.22 -10.71
CA GLU A 369 1.74 -9.55 -9.45
C GLU A 369 2.67 -10.08 -8.36
N PHE A 370 3.18 -9.17 -7.53
CA PHE A 370 3.94 -9.45 -6.31
C PHE A 370 3.28 -8.72 -5.15
N MET A 371 2.71 -9.47 -4.22
CA MET A 371 2.13 -8.92 -3.01
C MET A 371 3.18 -8.86 -1.91
N ALA A 372 3.26 -7.70 -1.25
CA ALA A 372 4.06 -7.54 -0.05
C ALA A 372 3.43 -8.30 1.12
N PRO A 373 4.23 -8.95 1.98
CA PRO A 373 3.71 -9.49 3.24
C PRO A 373 3.30 -8.34 4.15
N SER A 374 2.34 -8.58 5.03
CA SER A 374 2.08 -7.66 6.14
C SER A 374 3.33 -7.51 7.01
N LEU A 375 3.65 -6.28 7.44
CA LEU A 375 4.76 -6.06 8.36
C LEU A 375 4.50 -6.71 9.73
N THR A 376 3.33 -6.42 10.30
CA THR A 376 2.93 -6.90 11.64
C THR A 376 1.49 -7.37 11.74
N SER A 377 0.59 -6.90 10.88
CA SER A 377 -0.81 -7.29 10.93
C SER A 377 -0.98 -8.80 10.76
N PRO A 378 -1.94 -9.42 11.47
CA PRO A 378 -2.12 -10.87 11.40
C PRO A 378 -2.65 -11.30 10.05
N GLY A 379 -2.03 -12.31 9.46
CA GLY A 379 -2.48 -12.89 8.21
C GLY A 379 -3.74 -13.76 8.34
N PRO A 380 -4.36 -14.13 7.20
CA PRO A 380 -5.54 -14.98 7.19
C PRO A 380 -5.29 -16.35 7.84
N ALA A 381 -4.10 -16.92 7.68
CA ALA A 381 -3.75 -18.17 8.34
C ALA A 381 -3.72 -18.04 9.86
N GLU A 382 -3.14 -16.96 10.42
CA GLU A 382 -3.14 -16.70 11.85
C GLU A 382 -4.56 -16.54 12.39
N THR A 383 -5.42 -15.87 11.62
CA THR A 383 -6.82 -15.58 12.01
C THR A 383 -7.69 -16.84 11.89
N LEU A 384 -7.66 -17.53 10.74
CA LEU A 384 -8.56 -18.64 10.43
C LEU A 384 -8.15 -19.96 11.10
N ARG A 385 -6.85 -20.18 11.41
CA ARG A 385 -6.41 -21.34 12.19
C ARG A 385 -7.03 -21.35 13.59
N ARG A 386 -7.21 -20.20 14.21
CA ARG A 386 -7.89 -20.07 15.51
C ARG A 386 -9.35 -20.52 15.46
N LEU A 387 -9.97 -20.41 14.26
CA LEU A 387 -11.34 -20.83 14.01
C LEU A 387 -11.41 -22.22 13.36
N ALA A 388 -10.29 -22.91 13.16
CA ALA A 388 -10.16 -24.19 12.45
C ALA A 388 -10.65 -24.16 10.98
N PHE A 389 -10.60 -23.00 10.33
CA PHE A 389 -11.10 -22.81 8.94
C PHE A 389 -9.99 -22.55 7.91
N TRP A 390 -8.71 -22.60 8.27
CA TRP A 390 -7.64 -22.34 7.32
C TRP A 390 -7.44 -23.53 6.37
N PRO A 391 -7.62 -23.35 5.03
CA PRO A 391 -7.50 -24.46 4.08
C PRO A 391 -6.06 -24.84 3.75
N GLY A 392 -5.10 -23.97 4.04
CA GLY A 392 -3.68 -24.14 3.72
C GLY A 392 -3.25 -23.48 2.41
N ASN A 393 -1.97 -23.08 2.37
CA ASN A 393 -1.40 -22.40 1.20
C ASN A 393 -1.47 -23.26 -0.06
N ALA A 394 -1.10 -24.55 0.03
CA ALA A 394 -1.11 -25.47 -1.11
C ALA A 394 -2.50 -25.67 -1.72
N PHE A 395 -3.56 -25.68 -0.89
CA PHE A 395 -4.94 -25.75 -1.39
C PHE A 395 -5.29 -24.50 -2.21
N LEU A 396 -4.91 -23.31 -1.73
CA LEU A 396 -5.19 -22.05 -2.44
C LEU A 396 -4.41 -21.96 -3.75
N GLU A 397 -3.16 -22.40 -3.78
CA GLU A 397 -2.37 -22.48 -5.02
C GLU A 397 -3.01 -23.46 -6.03
N GLN A 398 -3.47 -24.61 -5.57
CA GLN A 398 -4.13 -25.61 -6.43
C GLN A 398 -5.47 -25.11 -6.98
N ALA A 399 -6.25 -24.40 -6.15
CA ALA A 399 -7.54 -23.84 -6.54
C ALA A 399 -7.42 -22.64 -7.49
N ASN A 400 -6.25 -22.00 -7.53
CA ASN A 400 -5.96 -20.79 -8.32
C ASN A 400 -4.70 -21.00 -9.18
N PRO A 401 -4.78 -21.65 -10.34
CA PRO A 401 -3.61 -22.05 -11.14
C PRO A 401 -2.73 -20.91 -11.65
N HIS A 402 -3.20 -19.65 -11.61
CA HIS A 402 -2.42 -18.45 -11.90
C HIS A 402 -1.50 -18.06 -10.73
N LEU A 403 -1.75 -18.56 -9.51
CA LEU A 403 -0.86 -18.35 -8.38
C LEU A 403 0.35 -19.29 -8.49
N ASN A 404 1.54 -18.71 -8.60
CA ASN A 404 2.80 -19.45 -8.56
C ASN A 404 3.34 -19.61 -7.14
N PHE A 405 2.81 -18.82 -6.22
CA PHE A 405 3.15 -18.84 -4.80
C PHE A 405 2.08 -18.12 -3.99
N PHE A 406 1.72 -18.67 -2.84
CA PHE A 406 0.87 -18.03 -1.84
C PHE A 406 1.33 -18.41 -0.43
N ASP A 407 1.44 -17.42 0.46
CA ASP A 407 1.70 -17.64 1.89
C ASP A 407 0.85 -16.70 2.74
N GLY A 408 -0.16 -17.26 3.40
CA GLY A 408 -1.09 -16.55 4.28
C GLY A 408 -0.63 -16.44 5.74
N ASP A 409 0.60 -16.81 6.06
CA ASP A 409 1.14 -16.88 7.42
C ASP A 409 2.47 -16.15 7.57
N ILE A 410 2.77 -15.22 6.69
CA ILE A 410 4.06 -14.56 6.66
C ILE A 410 3.96 -13.10 7.09
N ASN A 411 4.86 -12.69 8.01
CA ASN A 411 5.11 -11.28 8.31
C ASN A 411 6.57 -10.93 7.97
N GLY A 412 6.79 -9.72 7.50
CA GLY A 412 8.13 -9.26 7.12
C GLY A 412 8.12 -8.20 6.03
N TYR A 413 8.97 -8.35 5.03
CA TYR A 413 9.07 -7.44 3.90
C TYR A 413 9.55 -8.17 2.65
N ALA A 414 9.40 -7.54 1.49
CA ALA A 414 9.99 -8.05 0.26
C ALA A 414 10.95 -7.03 -0.36
N VAL A 415 11.87 -7.54 -1.19
CA VAL A 415 12.74 -6.73 -2.04
C VAL A 415 12.49 -7.12 -3.49
N LEU A 416 12.18 -6.12 -4.29
CA LEU A 416 12.04 -6.24 -5.74
C LEU A 416 13.29 -5.69 -6.42
N GLU A 417 14.00 -6.52 -7.17
CA GLU A 417 15.09 -6.08 -8.04
C GLU A 417 14.61 -6.05 -9.48
N VAL A 418 14.65 -4.89 -10.10
CA VAL A 418 14.23 -4.67 -11.48
C VAL A 418 15.46 -4.41 -12.33
N THR A 419 15.65 -5.21 -13.37
CA THR A 419 16.66 -5.02 -14.44
C THR A 419 15.97 -4.94 -15.80
N PRO A 420 16.65 -4.55 -16.89
CA PRO A 420 16.04 -4.56 -18.22
C PRO A 420 15.50 -5.93 -18.66
N GLU A 421 16.06 -7.04 -18.13
CA GLU A 421 15.74 -8.40 -18.55
C GLU A 421 14.72 -9.11 -17.64
N ALA A 422 14.65 -8.72 -16.36
CA ALA A 422 13.89 -9.47 -15.37
C ALA A 422 13.51 -8.63 -14.16
N VAL A 423 12.45 -9.07 -13.50
CA VAL A 423 12.10 -8.64 -12.14
C VAL A 423 12.31 -9.83 -11.20
N ARG A 424 13.09 -9.62 -10.15
CA ARG A 424 13.32 -10.61 -9.08
C ARG A 424 12.59 -10.17 -7.84
N TYR A 425 11.97 -11.11 -7.17
CA TYR A 425 11.23 -10.90 -5.91
C TYR A 425 11.88 -11.78 -4.85
N GLU A 426 12.35 -11.15 -3.77
CA GLU A 426 12.90 -11.79 -2.58
C GLU A 426 12.01 -11.49 -1.40
N LEU A 427 11.43 -12.52 -0.81
CA LEU A 427 10.51 -12.42 0.32
C LEU A 427 11.25 -12.83 1.60
N TYR A 428 11.21 -11.96 2.60
CA TYR A 428 11.84 -12.17 3.89
C TYR A 428 10.80 -12.27 5.00
N TRP A 429 10.77 -13.43 5.67
CA TRP A 429 10.08 -13.58 6.93
C TRP A 429 10.91 -12.96 8.05
N VAL A 430 10.26 -12.22 8.97
CA VAL A 430 10.86 -11.66 10.18
C VAL A 430 9.94 -11.90 11.37
N ASP A 431 10.52 -12.32 12.49
CA ASP A 431 9.77 -12.57 13.72
C ASP A 431 9.27 -11.26 14.35
N LYS A 432 7.98 -10.94 14.16
CA LYS A 432 7.34 -9.75 14.69
C LYS A 432 7.18 -9.74 16.22
N THR A 433 7.46 -10.87 16.89
CA THR A 433 7.33 -10.98 18.35
C THR A 433 8.55 -10.45 19.11
N GLN A 434 9.65 -10.19 18.40
CA GLN A 434 10.92 -9.77 18.98
C GLN A 434 11.14 -8.26 18.81
N ASN A 435 11.18 -7.53 19.94
CA ASN A 435 11.48 -6.08 19.94
C ASN A 435 13.01 -5.85 19.94
N ARG A 436 13.66 -6.18 18.85
CA ARG A 436 15.11 -5.99 18.69
C ARG A 436 15.51 -5.81 17.22
N PRO A 437 16.61 -5.07 16.92
CA PRO A 437 17.01 -4.76 15.55
C PRO A 437 17.55 -5.95 14.76
N ASP A 438 17.88 -7.04 15.41
CA ASP A 438 18.34 -8.32 14.87
C ASP A 438 17.29 -9.43 15.07
N ALA A 439 16.00 -9.07 15.05
CA ALA A 439 14.91 -10.04 15.10
C ALA A 439 15.15 -11.17 14.06
N PRO A 440 14.85 -12.45 14.39
CA PRO A 440 15.07 -13.55 13.49
C PRO A 440 14.50 -13.29 12.10
N LYS A 441 15.35 -13.45 11.08
CA LYS A 441 15.03 -13.20 9.67
C LYS A 441 15.44 -14.41 8.83
N ARG A 442 14.63 -14.78 7.84
CA ARG A 442 15.00 -15.78 6.83
C ARG A 442 14.47 -15.39 5.47
N LEU A 443 15.19 -15.74 4.42
CA LEU A 443 14.66 -15.72 3.06
C LEU A 443 13.60 -16.82 2.94
N ALA A 444 12.35 -16.41 2.71
CA ALA A 444 11.21 -17.32 2.63
C ALA A 444 10.97 -17.78 1.18
N ARG A 445 11.15 -16.89 0.22
CA ARG A 445 10.95 -17.19 -1.20
C ARG A 445 11.84 -16.31 -2.06
N LYS A 446 12.27 -16.87 -3.21
CA LYS A 446 12.93 -16.13 -4.29
C LYS A 446 12.32 -16.54 -5.61
N LEU A 447 11.84 -15.55 -6.38
CA LEU A 447 11.20 -15.74 -7.68
C LEU A 447 11.78 -14.76 -8.68
N ARG A 448 11.67 -15.10 -9.97
CA ARG A 448 12.06 -14.23 -11.08
C ARG A 448 10.99 -14.26 -12.16
N TYR A 449 10.55 -13.08 -12.58
CA TYR A 449 9.68 -12.91 -13.73
C TYR A 449 10.46 -12.42 -14.94
N ARG A 450 10.21 -13.04 -16.09
CA ARG A 450 10.71 -12.60 -17.40
C ARG A 450 9.58 -12.61 -18.42
N PRO A 451 9.40 -11.53 -19.22
CA PRO A 451 8.43 -11.52 -20.31
C PRO A 451 8.65 -12.70 -21.24
N GLY A 452 7.56 -13.39 -21.62
CA GLY A 452 7.59 -14.58 -22.47
C GLY A 452 8.05 -15.89 -21.80
N ARG A 453 8.57 -15.85 -20.55
CA ARG A 453 8.96 -17.05 -19.78
C ARG A 453 8.14 -17.23 -18.51
N GLY A 454 7.50 -16.18 -18.02
CA GLY A 454 6.70 -16.21 -16.81
C GLY A 454 7.51 -16.18 -15.52
N LEU A 455 6.92 -16.70 -14.44
CA LEU A 455 7.52 -16.79 -13.11
C LEU A 455 8.31 -18.09 -12.95
N GLU A 456 9.55 -17.96 -12.51
CA GLU A 456 10.48 -19.06 -12.28
C GLU A 456 11.04 -18.99 -10.84
N ALA A 457 11.55 -20.09 -10.30
CA ALA A 457 12.38 -20.06 -9.10
C ALA A 457 13.62 -19.19 -9.37
N GLY A 458 13.92 -18.27 -8.45
CA GLY A 458 14.98 -17.28 -8.57
C GLY A 458 16.32 -17.73 -8.03
#